data_41bc943fb8f632d302dcc3abfcdf02e7
#
_entry.id   41bc943fb8f632d302dcc3abfcdf02e7
#
_cell.length_a   1.000
_cell.length_b   1.000
_cell.length_c   1.000
_cell.angle_alpha   90.00
_cell.angle_beta   90.00
_cell.angle_gamma   90.00
#
_symmetry.space_group_name_H-M   'P 1'
#
loop_
_entity.id
_entity.type
_entity.pdbx_description
1 polymer ?
#
loop_
_entity_poly.entity_id
_entity_poly.type
_entity_poly.pdbx_seq_one_letter_code
_entity_poly.pdbx_strand_id
1 'polypeptide(L)'
;SVAAQLALAESMGLSTNPVDAAITAHQAEAHAQLGRASPTDTATSSLGGCVVVSKNLSGTADPIFQATLDTPEGVMDWDVGAVDLTFDDMPHIVLGHSGAPSQTAKMVSMVAELISENQEKKQDLDFIGELTLMGLVALRSGAWEAVGMTMDVCHEKLRSLGLSTPMLETLIEAVRPHSLGAKITGSGGGGCMMALTYNPERVAQTIEMSGGRAIITPMHCDGARILGS
;
A
#
# COMPACT_ATOMS: atom_id res chain seq x y z
N SER A 1 -15.41 0.94 1.25
CA SER A 1 -16.11 0.40 2.43
C SER A 1 -16.16 1.40 3.58
N VAL A 2 -15.04 2.04 3.99
CA VAL A 2 -14.98 2.99 5.13
C VAL A 2 -15.99 4.14 4.99
N ALA A 3 -16.02 4.83 3.85
CA ALA A 3 -16.95 5.93 3.63
C ALA A 3 -18.45 5.50 3.74
N ALA A 4 -18.77 4.31 3.23
CA ALA A 4 -20.13 3.77 3.35
C ALA A 4 -20.49 3.43 4.81
N GLN A 5 -19.53 2.89 5.55
CA GLN A 5 -19.72 2.55 6.97
C GLN A 5 -19.94 3.82 7.81
N LEU A 6 -19.14 4.88 7.59
CA LEU A 6 -19.30 6.16 8.27
C LEU A 6 -20.66 6.82 7.93
N ALA A 7 -21.04 6.85 6.65
CA ALA A 7 -22.33 7.40 6.23
C ALA A 7 -23.52 6.64 6.83
N LEU A 8 -23.43 5.31 6.92
CA LEU A 8 -24.47 4.49 7.54
C LEU A 8 -24.55 4.76 9.04
N ALA A 9 -23.43 4.78 9.75
CA ALA A 9 -23.40 5.07 11.18
C ALA A 9 -24.03 6.44 11.48
N GLU A 10 -23.65 7.48 10.73
CA GLU A 10 -24.24 8.82 10.86
C GLU A 10 -25.75 8.81 10.62
N SER A 11 -26.22 8.14 9.55
CA SER A 11 -27.65 8.06 9.24
C SER A 11 -28.47 7.37 10.33
N MET A 12 -27.85 6.52 11.12
CA MET A 12 -28.45 5.81 12.25
C MET A 12 -28.27 6.54 13.59
N GLY A 13 -27.61 7.68 13.61
CA GLY A 13 -27.28 8.43 14.84
C GLY A 13 -26.26 7.69 15.73
N LEU A 14 -25.42 6.83 15.14
CA LEU A 14 -24.40 6.07 15.86
C LEU A 14 -23.07 6.83 15.82
N SER A 15 -22.45 7.03 16.98
CA SER A 15 -21.09 7.52 17.06
C SER A 15 -20.11 6.39 16.70
N THR A 16 -19.15 6.68 15.81
CA THR A 16 -18.08 5.75 15.47
C THR A 16 -16.74 6.50 15.49
N ASN A 17 -15.69 5.84 15.95
CA ASN A 17 -14.34 6.35 15.87
C ASN A 17 -13.60 5.73 14.66
N PRO A 18 -12.43 6.28 14.25
CA PRO A 18 -11.70 5.76 13.10
C PRO A 18 -11.28 4.28 13.21
N VAL A 19 -10.98 3.80 14.42
CA VAL A 19 -10.58 2.40 14.62
C VAL A 19 -11.76 1.46 14.39
N ASP A 20 -12.93 1.77 14.97
CA ASP A 20 -14.15 0.96 14.78
C ASP A 20 -14.59 0.98 13.30
N ALA A 21 -14.45 2.13 12.63
CA ALA A 21 -14.73 2.24 11.20
C ALA A 21 -13.79 1.37 10.37
N ALA A 22 -12.49 1.34 10.69
CA ALA A 22 -11.50 0.51 10.01
C ALA A 22 -11.82 -0.98 10.18
N ILE A 23 -12.10 -1.42 11.41
CA ILE A 23 -12.39 -2.83 11.75
C ILE A 23 -13.66 -3.30 11.05
N THR A 24 -14.74 -2.52 11.16
CA THR A 24 -16.04 -2.87 10.56
C THR A 24 -15.95 -2.93 9.03
N ALA A 25 -15.25 -1.96 8.42
CA ALA A 25 -15.02 -1.94 6.99
C ALA A 25 -14.16 -3.12 6.53
N HIS A 26 -13.13 -3.50 7.29
CA HIS A 26 -12.30 -4.68 7.01
C HIS A 26 -13.12 -5.97 7.03
N GLN A 27 -13.97 -6.16 8.04
CA GLN A 27 -14.86 -7.33 8.13
C GLN A 27 -15.82 -7.41 6.93
N ALA A 28 -16.37 -6.26 6.50
CA ALA A 28 -17.25 -6.20 5.34
C ALA A 28 -16.52 -6.54 4.03
N GLU A 29 -15.32 -6.04 3.83
CA GLU A 29 -14.48 -6.38 2.67
C GLU A 29 -14.06 -7.85 2.68
N ALA A 30 -13.64 -8.36 3.84
CA ALA A 30 -13.30 -9.76 4.00
C ALA A 30 -14.46 -10.69 3.65
N HIS A 31 -15.70 -10.34 4.09
CA HIS A 31 -16.88 -11.11 3.72
C HIS A 31 -17.08 -11.14 2.19
N ALA A 32 -16.95 -9.98 1.52
CA ALA A 32 -17.07 -9.88 0.07
C ALA A 32 -15.96 -10.62 -0.69
N GLN A 33 -14.77 -10.77 -0.09
CA GLN A 33 -13.60 -11.43 -0.68
C GLN A 33 -13.37 -12.87 -0.16
N LEU A 34 -14.37 -13.48 0.42
CA LEU A 34 -14.33 -14.85 0.94
C LEU A 34 -13.20 -15.06 1.97
N GLY A 35 -13.03 -14.11 2.87
CA GLY A 35 -12.02 -14.14 3.93
C GLY A 35 -10.60 -13.72 3.50
N ARG A 36 -10.40 -13.23 2.27
CA ARG A 36 -9.07 -12.88 1.75
C ARG A 36 -8.87 -11.36 1.61
N ALA A 37 -8.95 -10.65 2.72
CA ALA A 37 -8.65 -9.22 2.77
C ALA A 37 -7.67 -8.92 3.91
N SER A 38 -6.68 -8.06 3.66
CA SER A 38 -5.88 -7.47 4.72
C SER A 38 -6.51 -6.16 5.21
N PRO A 39 -6.25 -5.73 6.45
CA PRO A 39 -6.81 -4.48 6.97
C PRO A 39 -6.11 -3.23 6.42
N THR A 40 -5.15 -3.35 5.50
CA THR A 40 -4.30 -2.24 5.05
C THR A 40 -5.11 -1.09 4.47
N ASP A 41 -5.99 -1.38 3.50
CA ASP A 41 -6.74 -0.33 2.80
C ASP A 41 -7.77 0.34 3.71
N THR A 42 -8.46 -0.45 4.53
CA THR A 42 -9.47 0.07 5.45
C THR A 42 -8.85 0.85 6.61
N ALA A 43 -7.74 0.37 7.17
CA ALA A 43 -7.00 1.09 8.20
C ALA A 43 -6.47 2.43 7.66
N THR A 44 -5.79 2.42 6.52
CA THR A 44 -5.24 3.65 5.93
C THR A 44 -6.34 4.64 5.55
N SER A 45 -7.44 4.17 4.95
CA SER A 45 -8.57 5.03 4.59
C SER A 45 -9.24 5.65 5.81
N SER A 46 -9.30 4.94 6.92
CA SER A 46 -9.98 5.41 8.13
C SER A 46 -9.09 6.31 8.99
N LEU A 47 -7.83 5.92 9.18
CA LEU A 47 -6.89 6.61 10.07
C LEU A 47 -6.18 7.78 9.39
N GLY A 48 -5.95 7.70 8.07
CA GLY A 48 -5.05 8.60 7.35
C GLY A 48 -3.58 8.36 7.68
N GLY A 49 -2.72 9.27 7.22
CA GLY A 49 -1.30 9.26 7.50
C GLY A 49 -0.55 8.04 6.93
N CYS A 50 0.50 7.62 7.60
CA CYS A 50 1.30 6.44 7.24
C CYS A 50 0.97 5.28 8.18
N VAL A 51 0.30 4.27 7.64
CA VAL A 51 -0.16 3.09 8.39
C VAL A 51 0.72 1.89 8.05
N VAL A 52 1.10 1.14 9.07
CA VAL A 52 1.84 -0.12 8.97
C VAL A 52 0.94 -1.25 9.42
N VAL A 53 0.85 -2.29 8.59
CA VAL A 53 0.15 -3.54 8.90
C VAL A 53 1.14 -4.68 8.86
N SER A 54 1.28 -5.41 9.94
CA SER A 54 2.25 -6.50 10.08
C SER A 54 1.72 -7.55 11.05
N LYS A 55 2.28 -8.76 11.01
CA LYS A 55 2.05 -9.77 12.05
C LYS A 55 2.71 -9.41 13.38
N ASN A 56 3.69 -8.51 13.36
CA ASN A 56 4.39 -8.01 14.53
C ASN A 56 5.04 -6.67 14.19
N LEU A 57 4.64 -5.60 14.86
CA LEU A 57 5.21 -4.27 14.63
C LEU A 57 6.63 -4.13 15.17
N SER A 58 7.01 -4.92 16.20
CA SER A 58 8.38 -4.97 16.75
C SER A 58 9.02 -3.60 17.02
N GLY A 59 8.22 -2.61 17.43
CA GLY A 59 8.69 -1.24 17.67
C GLY A 59 8.97 -0.42 16.41
N THR A 60 8.60 -0.92 15.23
CA THR A 60 8.78 -0.19 13.95
C THR A 60 7.72 0.89 13.73
N ALA A 61 6.57 0.77 14.38
CA ALA A 61 5.46 1.72 14.34
C ALA A 61 4.78 1.80 15.71
N ASP A 62 4.07 2.88 15.96
CA ASP A 62 3.29 3.05 17.18
C ASP A 62 1.98 2.24 17.04
N PRO A 63 1.70 1.27 17.94
CA PRO A 63 0.56 0.38 17.80
C PRO A 63 -0.75 1.13 18.02
N ILE A 64 -1.77 0.85 17.17
CA ILE A 64 -3.10 1.45 17.28
C ILE A 64 -4.14 0.39 17.66
N PHE A 65 -4.23 -0.70 16.88
CA PHE A 65 -5.16 -1.80 17.15
C PHE A 65 -4.69 -3.11 16.52
N GLN A 66 -5.34 -4.20 16.90
CA GLN A 66 -5.19 -5.50 16.25
C GLN A 66 -6.43 -5.81 15.43
N ALA A 67 -6.21 -6.34 14.22
CA ALA A 67 -7.26 -6.86 13.36
C ALA A 67 -7.15 -8.39 13.31
N THR A 68 -8.26 -9.08 13.56
CA THR A 68 -8.36 -10.54 13.48
C THR A 68 -9.38 -10.91 12.43
N LEU A 69 -9.09 -11.92 11.63
CA LEU A 69 -9.99 -12.45 10.61
C LEU A 69 -9.92 -13.96 10.53
N ASP A 70 -11.08 -14.59 10.46
CA ASP A 70 -11.21 -16.00 10.08
C ASP A 70 -11.07 -16.12 8.56
N THR A 71 -9.97 -16.72 8.10
CA THR A 71 -9.70 -16.96 6.69
C THR A 71 -9.87 -18.44 6.35
N PRO A 72 -10.01 -18.81 5.07
CA PRO A 72 -10.02 -20.22 4.67
C PRO A 72 -8.77 -21.01 5.10
N GLU A 73 -7.66 -20.31 5.31
CA GLU A 73 -6.37 -20.87 5.72
C GLU A 73 -6.18 -20.90 7.25
N GLY A 74 -7.16 -20.38 8.04
CA GLY A 74 -7.12 -20.28 9.51
C GLY A 74 -7.26 -18.84 10.01
N VAL A 75 -7.18 -18.67 11.32
CA VAL A 75 -7.24 -17.34 11.94
C VAL A 75 -5.97 -16.57 11.61
N MET A 76 -6.13 -15.36 11.12
CA MET A 76 -5.03 -14.43 10.87
C MET A 76 -5.17 -13.19 11.74
N ASP A 77 -4.08 -12.81 12.38
CA ASP A 77 -3.97 -11.60 13.18
C ASP A 77 -2.96 -10.64 12.55
N TRP A 78 -3.30 -9.34 12.61
CA TRP A 78 -2.42 -8.25 12.20
C TRP A 78 -2.37 -7.18 13.28
N ASP A 79 -1.16 -6.72 13.57
CA ASP A 79 -0.96 -5.48 14.29
C ASP A 79 -1.05 -4.32 13.30
N VAL A 80 -1.84 -3.31 13.63
CA VAL A 80 -1.97 -2.06 12.87
C VAL A 80 -1.36 -0.95 13.69
N GLY A 81 -0.41 -0.24 13.11
CA GLY A 81 0.27 0.88 13.73
C GLY A 81 0.45 2.06 12.79
N ALA A 82 0.88 3.19 13.33
CA ALA A 82 1.20 4.39 12.57
C ALA A 82 2.68 4.76 12.66
N VAL A 83 3.16 5.43 11.62
CA VAL A 83 4.45 6.12 11.62
C VAL A 83 4.18 7.61 11.52
N ASP A 84 4.71 8.36 12.48
CA ASP A 84 4.67 9.83 12.42
C ASP A 84 5.64 10.33 11.35
N LEU A 85 5.11 11.12 10.41
CA LEU A 85 5.82 11.73 9.30
C LEU A 85 5.68 13.26 9.39
N THR A 86 6.24 13.85 10.44
CA THR A 86 6.23 15.30 10.66
C THR A 86 7.56 15.93 10.21
N PHE A 87 7.71 16.08 8.90
CA PHE A 87 8.87 16.73 8.29
C PHE A 87 8.44 17.97 7.49
N ASP A 88 9.22 19.04 7.55
CA ASP A 88 8.92 20.31 6.86
C ASP A 88 8.99 20.16 5.33
N ASP A 89 9.89 19.31 4.83
CA ASP A 89 10.09 19.06 3.41
C ASP A 89 9.94 17.56 3.11
N MET A 90 8.75 17.20 2.68
CA MET A 90 8.44 15.83 2.28
C MET A 90 8.27 15.71 0.77
N PRO A 91 8.79 14.64 0.14
CA PRO A 91 8.49 14.36 -1.25
C PRO A 91 7.01 14.02 -1.44
N HIS A 92 6.57 14.01 -2.69
CA HIS A 92 5.23 13.59 -3.08
C HIS A 92 5.24 12.14 -3.56
N ILE A 93 4.10 11.51 -3.48
CA ILE A 93 3.81 10.26 -4.18
C ILE A 93 3.07 10.60 -5.47
N VAL A 94 3.56 10.07 -6.58
CA VAL A 94 2.84 10.11 -7.86
C VAL A 94 2.46 8.69 -8.25
N LEU A 95 1.16 8.44 -8.36
CA LEU A 95 0.63 7.17 -8.83
C LEU A 95 0.51 7.21 -10.36
N GLY A 96 0.91 6.12 -11.01
CA GLY A 96 0.75 5.93 -12.46
C GLY A 96 -0.13 4.71 -12.72
N HIS A 97 -1.38 4.92 -13.15
CA HIS A 97 -2.30 3.82 -13.50
C HIS A 97 -2.01 3.32 -14.92
N SER A 98 -1.84 2.00 -15.06
CA SER A 98 -1.44 1.33 -16.30
C SER A 98 -2.54 1.19 -17.36
N GLY A 99 -3.78 1.60 -17.04
CA GLY A 99 -4.94 1.40 -17.92
C GLY A 99 -5.60 0.02 -17.79
N ALA A 100 -4.94 -0.95 -17.16
CA ALA A 100 -5.46 -2.30 -16.94
C ALA A 100 -5.82 -2.53 -15.46
N PRO A 101 -6.94 -3.20 -15.14
CA PRO A 101 -7.28 -3.56 -13.77
C PRO A 101 -6.34 -4.64 -13.24
N SER A 102 -6.07 -4.62 -11.94
CA SER A 102 -5.39 -5.72 -11.26
C SER A 102 -6.38 -6.83 -10.91
N GLN A 103 -5.92 -8.09 -11.01
CA GLN A 103 -6.67 -9.28 -10.61
C GLN A 103 -6.09 -9.85 -9.31
N THR A 104 -6.34 -9.19 -8.20
CA THR A 104 -5.70 -9.47 -6.90
C THR A 104 -5.72 -10.95 -6.53
N ALA A 105 -6.89 -11.60 -6.56
CA ALA A 105 -7.00 -13.01 -6.20
C ALA A 105 -6.12 -13.93 -7.06
N LYS A 106 -6.04 -13.63 -8.37
CA LYS A 106 -5.19 -14.38 -9.29
C LYS A 106 -3.70 -14.18 -8.98
N MET A 107 -3.28 -12.94 -8.71
CA MET A 107 -1.87 -12.65 -8.38
C MET A 107 -1.46 -13.31 -7.07
N VAL A 108 -2.30 -13.25 -6.05
CA VAL A 108 -2.04 -13.92 -4.76
C VAL A 108 -1.90 -15.43 -4.94
N SER A 109 -2.82 -16.08 -5.67
CA SER A 109 -2.73 -17.53 -5.93
C SER A 109 -1.47 -17.91 -6.72
N MET A 110 -1.14 -17.13 -7.75
CA MET A 110 0.06 -17.35 -8.57
C MET A 110 1.35 -17.25 -7.74
N VAL A 111 1.47 -16.26 -6.86
CA VAL A 111 2.64 -16.13 -5.98
C VAL A 111 2.68 -17.26 -4.97
N ALA A 112 1.55 -17.64 -4.37
CA ALA A 112 1.48 -18.74 -3.41
C ALA A 112 1.97 -20.06 -4.04
N GLU A 113 1.55 -20.38 -5.25
CA GLU A 113 2.02 -21.54 -6.02
C GLU A 113 3.53 -21.43 -6.32
N LEU A 114 3.97 -20.30 -6.87
CA LEU A 114 5.36 -20.06 -7.23
C LEU A 114 6.33 -20.25 -6.05
N ILE A 115 6.01 -19.71 -4.87
CA ILE A 115 6.87 -19.82 -3.68
C ILE A 115 6.82 -21.22 -3.03
N SER A 116 5.75 -21.98 -3.25
CA SER A 116 5.66 -23.37 -2.78
C SER A 116 6.59 -24.30 -3.54
N GLU A 117 6.85 -24.00 -4.80
CA GLU A 117 7.66 -24.83 -5.71
C GLU A 117 9.09 -24.30 -5.88
N ASN A 118 9.35 -23.03 -5.56
CA ASN A 118 10.65 -22.39 -5.82
C ASN A 118 11.17 -21.64 -4.59
N GLN A 119 12.21 -22.23 -3.97
CA GLN A 119 12.83 -21.70 -2.75
C GLN A 119 13.49 -20.32 -2.96
N GLU A 120 14.04 -20.05 -4.15
CA GLU A 120 14.63 -18.73 -4.47
C GLU A 120 13.54 -17.65 -4.49
N LYS A 121 12.37 -17.95 -5.06
CA LYS A 121 11.23 -17.03 -5.07
C LYS A 121 10.64 -16.79 -3.69
N LYS A 122 10.67 -17.82 -2.84
CA LYS A 122 10.33 -17.69 -1.43
C LYS A 122 11.31 -16.72 -0.72
N GLN A 123 12.61 -16.84 -0.97
CA GLN A 123 13.61 -15.91 -0.44
C GLN A 123 13.42 -14.48 -0.96
N ASP A 124 13.05 -14.30 -2.24
CA ASP A 124 12.70 -12.98 -2.78
C ASP A 124 11.53 -12.35 -2.02
N LEU A 125 10.49 -13.14 -1.70
CA LEU A 125 9.35 -12.66 -0.91
C LEU A 125 9.75 -12.34 0.55
N ASP A 126 10.54 -13.20 1.20
CA ASP A 126 11.03 -12.98 2.56
C ASP A 126 11.88 -11.68 2.62
N PHE A 127 12.71 -11.44 1.61
CA PHE A 127 13.53 -10.23 1.50
C PHE A 127 12.71 -8.95 1.32
N ILE A 128 11.51 -9.00 0.71
CA ILE A 128 10.59 -7.85 0.67
C ILE A 128 10.18 -7.44 2.09
N GLY A 129 10.00 -8.40 2.98
CA GLY A 129 9.76 -8.13 4.40
C GLY A 129 10.92 -7.36 5.06
N GLU A 130 12.16 -7.77 4.81
CA GLU A 130 13.35 -7.07 5.31
C GLU A 130 13.45 -5.64 4.73
N LEU A 131 13.21 -5.48 3.42
CA LEU A 131 13.16 -4.15 2.77
C LEU A 131 12.10 -3.25 3.38
N THR A 132 10.96 -3.81 3.81
CA THR A 132 9.91 -3.03 4.49
C THR A 132 10.43 -2.47 5.81
N LEU A 133 11.14 -3.26 6.61
CA LEU A 133 11.74 -2.78 7.86
C LEU A 133 12.80 -1.70 7.62
N MET A 134 13.66 -1.89 6.61
CA MET A 134 14.65 -0.89 6.20
C MET A 134 13.97 0.41 5.74
N GLY A 135 12.92 0.31 4.94
CA GLY A 135 12.13 1.44 4.48
C GLY A 135 11.46 2.20 5.63
N LEU A 136 10.94 1.49 6.65
CA LEU A 136 10.36 2.11 7.84
C LEU A 136 11.39 2.90 8.66
N VAL A 137 12.59 2.36 8.81
CA VAL A 137 13.71 3.09 9.47
C VAL A 137 14.06 4.35 8.69
N ALA A 138 14.16 4.25 7.37
CA ALA A 138 14.44 5.39 6.50
C ALA A 138 13.31 6.45 6.55
N LEU A 139 12.05 6.04 6.51
CA LEU A 139 10.89 6.92 6.65
C LEU A 139 10.91 7.69 7.97
N ARG A 140 11.14 7.01 9.09
CA ARG A 140 11.18 7.64 10.44
C ARG A 140 12.33 8.64 10.60
N SER A 141 13.37 8.52 9.82
CA SER A 141 14.52 9.43 9.84
C SER A 141 14.47 10.52 8.76
N GLY A 142 13.45 10.54 7.90
CA GLY A 142 13.38 11.46 6.77
C GLY A 142 14.44 11.21 5.70
N ALA A 143 15.03 10.01 5.65
CA ALA A 143 16.05 9.63 4.68
C ALA A 143 15.39 9.22 3.34
N TRP A 144 14.84 10.18 2.63
CA TRP A 144 13.98 9.96 1.46
C TRP A 144 14.66 9.25 0.30
N GLU A 145 15.96 9.51 0.07
CA GLU A 145 16.77 8.79 -0.92
C GLU A 145 16.86 7.29 -0.56
N ALA A 146 17.03 6.97 0.72
CA ALA A 146 17.07 5.58 1.17
C ALA A 146 15.68 4.91 1.03
N VAL A 147 14.59 5.64 1.26
CA VAL A 147 13.22 5.16 0.97
C VAL A 147 13.09 4.84 -0.51
N GLY A 148 13.51 5.74 -1.39
CA GLY A 148 13.48 5.53 -2.85
C GLY A 148 14.31 4.31 -3.27
N MET A 149 15.51 4.15 -2.74
CA MET A 149 16.35 2.98 -3.02
C MET A 149 15.69 1.67 -2.59
N THR A 150 15.05 1.63 -1.41
CA THR A 150 14.32 0.44 -0.97
C THR A 150 13.09 0.16 -1.83
N MET A 151 12.43 1.19 -2.36
CA MET A 151 11.34 1.04 -3.33
C MET A 151 11.82 0.38 -4.62
N ASP A 152 12.94 0.82 -5.18
CA ASP A 152 13.51 0.26 -6.40
C ASP A 152 13.91 -1.21 -6.22
N VAL A 153 14.61 -1.54 -5.14
CA VAL A 153 14.98 -2.94 -4.84
C VAL A 153 13.74 -3.81 -4.62
N CYS A 154 12.73 -3.28 -3.93
CA CYS A 154 11.45 -3.97 -3.75
C CYS A 154 10.77 -4.24 -5.10
N HIS A 155 10.80 -3.28 -6.03
CA HIS A 155 10.27 -3.47 -7.37
C HIS A 155 10.94 -4.61 -8.11
N GLU A 156 12.27 -4.71 -8.07
CA GLU A 156 13.01 -5.80 -8.70
C GLU A 156 12.57 -7.18 -8.15
N LYS A 157 12.32 -7.27 -6.84
CA LYS A 157 11.79 -8.50 -6.24
C LYS A 157 10.37 -8.80 -6.68
N LEU A 158 9.49 -7.81 -6.71
CA LEU A 158 8.11 -7.97 -7.20
C LEU A 158 8.08 -8.36 -8.70
N ARG A 159 8.99 -7.81 -9.51
CA ARG A 159 9.18 -8.19 -10.90
C ARG A 159 9.64 -9.65 -11.03
N SER A 160 10.59 -10.08 -10.20
CA SER A 160 11.07 -11.47 -10.17
C SER A 160 9.98 -12.48 -9.82
N LEU A 161 8.96 -12.06 -9.04
CA LEU A 161 7.77 -12.84 -8.70
C LEU A 161 6.69 -12.81 -9.80
N GLY A 162 6.95 -12.15 -10.95
CA GLY A 162 6.02 -12.09 -12.07
C GLY A 162 4.84 -11.13 -11.85
N LEU A 163 4.94 -10.19 -10.91
CA LEU A 163 3.86 -9.27 -10.54
C LEU A 163 3.83 -8.00 -11.39
N SER A 164 4.89 -7.71 -12.14
CA SER A 164 4.92 -6.56 -13.03
C SER A 164 4.43 -6.90 -14.45
N THR A 165 3.90 -5.92 -15.15
CA THR A 165 3.47 -6.04 -16.53
C THR A 165 4.30 -5.15 -17.44
N PRO A 166 4.37 -5.40 -18.76
CA PRO A 166 5.13 -4.54 -19.68
C PRO A 166 4.77 -3.06 -19.58
N MET A 167 3.48 -2.74 -19.34
CA MET A 167 3.06 -1.35 -19.19
C MET A 167 3.56 -0.74 -17.87
N LEU A 168 3.49 -1.50 -16.76
CA LEU A 168 4.03 -1.05 -15.47
C LEU A 168 5.55 -0.85 -15.54
N GLU A 169 6.29 -1.73 -16.22
CA GLU A 169 7.74 -1.57 -16.47
C GLU A 169 8.01 -0.29 -17.26
N THR A 170 7.25 -0.05 -18.36
CA THR A 170 7.38 1.17 -19.16
C THR A 170 7.22 2.43 -18.31
N LEU A 171 6.21 2.47 -17.45
CA LEU A 171 5.97 3.62 -16.57
C LEU A 171 7.09 3.81 -15.55
N ILE A 172 7.52 2.72 -14.91
CA ILE A 172 8.55 2.76 -13.86
C ILE A 172 9.90 3.18 -14.44
N GLU A 173 10.31 2.60 -15.56
CA GLU A 173 11.56 2.97 -16.23
C GLU A 173 11.56 4.44 -16.68
N ALA A 174 10.42 4.93 -17.19
CA ALA A 174 10.29 6.31 -17.63
C ALA A 174 10.44 7.31 -16.48
N VAL A 175 9.93 7.01 -15.28
CA VAL A 175 9.96 7.95 -14.14
C VAL A 175 11.26 7.88 -13.33
N ARG A 176 12.03 6.79 -13.40
CA ARG A 176 13.27 6.61 -12.60
C ARG A 176 14.23 7.80 -12.67
N PRO A 177 14.49 8.45 -13.82
CA PRO A 177 15.38 9.62 -13.88
C PRO A 177 14.85 10.87 -13.16
N HIS A 178 13.58 10.87 -12.74
CA HIS A 178 12.89 12.02 -12.17
C HIS A 178 12.31 11.74 -10.78
N SER A 179 12.61 10.57 -10.21
CA SER A 179 12.12 10.14 -8.89
C SER A 179 13.26 9.68 -8.00
N LEU A 180 13.02 9.64 -6.70
CA LEU A 180 13.92 9.05 -5.72
C LEU A 180 13.88 7.51 -5.80
N GLY A 181 12.73 6.96 -6.21
CA GLY A 181 12.51 5.54 -6.44
C GLY A 181 11.09 5.29 -6.92
N ALA A 182 10.87 4.13 -7.56
CA ALA A 182 9.56 3.75 -8.10
C ALA A 182 9.32 2.24 -8.02
N LYS A 183 8.07 1.84 -7.75
CA LYS A 183 7.68 0.44 -7.67
C LYS A 183 6.20 0.25 -8.02
N ILE A 184 5.82 -0.98 -8.34
CA ILE A 184 4.39 -1.31 -8.40
C ILE A 184 3.76 -1.21 -7.00
N THR A 185 2.46 -0.89 -6.96
CA THR A 185 1.67 -0.88 -5.73
C THR A 185 0.46 -1.80 -5.87
N GLY A 186 0.00 -2.33 -4.75
CA GLY A 186 -1.04 -3.36 -4.73
C GLY A 186 -0.51 -4.73 -5.15
N SER A 187 -1.40 -5.59 -5.66
CA SER A 187 -1.09 -6.98 -6.00
C SER A 187 -0.32 -7.18 -7.31
N GLY A 188 -0.12 -6.13 -8.11
CA GLY A 188 0.47 -6.25 -9.44
C GLY A 188 -0.46 -6.86 -10.49
N GLY A 189 0.09 -7.30 -11.62
CA GLY A 189 -0.68 -7.84 -12.74
C GLY A 189 -1.53 -6.80 -13.49
N GLY A 190 -1.29 -5.52 -13.25
CA GLY A 190 -2.01 -4.32 -13.69
C GLY A 190 -2.12 -3.32 -12.56
N GLY A 191 -3.09 -2.41 -12.60
CA GLY A 191 -3.29 -1.39 -11.58
C GLY A 191 -2.26 -0.27 -11.68
N CYS A 192 -1.62 0.07 -10.56
CA CYS A 192 -0.77 1.24 -10.45
C CYS A 192 0.70 0.91 -10.13
N MET A 193 1.58 1.79 -10.55
CA MET A 193 2.89 2.01 -9.94
C MET A 193 2.85 3.26 -9.05
N MET A 194 3.85 3.42 -8.18
CA MET A 194 4.07 4.62 -7.39
C MET A 194 5.51 5.10 -7.52
N ALA A 195 5.70 6.41 -7.59
CA ALA A 195 7.00 7.06 -7.58
C ALA A 195 7.08 8.07 -6.44
N LEU A 196 8.24 8.12 -5.76
CA LEU A 196 8.56 9.09 -4.72
C LEU A 196 9.41 10.20 -5.33
N THR A 197 9.00 11.47 -5.19
CA THR A 197 9.69 12.57 -5.90
C THR A 197 9.46 13.93 -5.25
N TYR A 198 10.45 14.83 -5.41
CA TYR A 198 10.29 16.27 -5.14
C TYR A 198 9.79 17.07 -6.35
N ASN A 199 9.63 16.43 -7.52
CA ASN A 199 9.12 17.08 -8.73
C ASN A 199 7.90 16.34 -9.29
N PRO A 200 6.76 16.39 -8.58
CA PRO A 200 5.58 15.58 -8.90
C PRO A 200 5.00 15.89 -10.27
N GLU A 201 5.03 17.16 -10.72
CA GLU A 201 4.49 17.55 -12.03
C GLU A 201 5.30 16.92 -13.17
N ARG A 202 6.63 16.87 -13.02
CA ARG A 202 7.50 16.24 -14.02
C ARG A 202 7.25 14.75 -14.11
N VAL A 203 7.12 14.07 -12.98
CA VAL A 203 6.82 12.64 -12.92
C VAL A 203 5.43 12.36 -13.49
N ALA A 204 4.42 13.16 -13.14
CA ALA A 204 3.07 13.02 -13.67
C ALA A 204 3.04 13.18 -15.20
N GLN A 205 3.69 14.21 -15.74
CA GLN A 205 3.81 14.41 -17.19
C GLN A 205 4.50 13.23 -17.87
N THR A 206 5.56 12.69 -17.26
CA THR A 206 6.29 11.53 -17.81
C THR A 206 5.39 10.29 -17.87
N ILE A 207 4.60 10.03 -16.82
CA ILE A 207 3.61 8.94 -16.78
C ILE A 207 2.59 9.09 -17.93
N GLU A 208 2.04 10.28 -18.13
CA GLU A 208 1.03 10.53 -19.15
C GLU A 208 1.61 10.40 -20.56
N MET A 209 2.81 10.91 -20.80
CA MET A 209 3.52 10.75 -22.07
C MET A 209 3.86 9.28 -22.37
N SER A 210 4.00 8.45 -21.35
CA SER A 210 4.26 7.01 -21.46
C SER A 210 2.98 6.16 -21.56
N GLY A 211 1.80 6.81 -21.65
CA GLY A 211 0.51 6.14 -21.86
C GLY A 211 -0.19 5.72 -20.56
N GLY A 212 0.30 6.12 -19.39
CA GLY A 212 -0.37 5.95 -18.11
C GLY A 212 -1.29 7.12 -17.77
N ARG A 213 -1.98 7.01 -16.65
CA ARG A 213 -2.77 8.10 -16.04
C ARG A 213 -2.15 8.46 -14.69
N ALA A 214 -1.73 9.71 -14.52
CA ALA A 214 -1.08 10.17 -13.30
C ALA A 214 -2.06 10.71 -12.26
N ILE A 215 -1.73 10.49 -10.98
CA ILE A 215 -2.38 11.10 -9.81
C ILE A 215 -1.28 11.55 -8.86
N ILE A 216 -1.19 12.84 -8.61
CA ILE A 216 -0.28 13.41 -7.60
C ILE A 216 -0.97 13.38 -6.25
N THR A 217 -0.30 12.90 -5.21
CA THR A 217 -0.81 12.90 -3.84
C THR A 217 0.29 13.26 -2.85
N PRO A 218 -0.02 13.99 -1.77
CA PRO A 218 0.93 14.21 -0.70
C PRO A 218 1.22 12.89 0.04
N MET A 219 2.32 12.86 0.79
CA MET A 219 2.69 11.71 1.64
C MET A 219 1.75 11.53 2.83
N HIS A 220 1.06 12.58 3.24
CA HIS A 220 0.14 12.59 4.36
C HIS A 220 -1.21 13.18 3.97
N CYS A 221 -2.29 12.55 4.41
CA CYS A 221 -3.64 13.07 4.32
C CYS A 221 -4.45 12.64 5.55
N ASP A 222 -5.49 13.41 5.86
CA ASP A 222 -6.44 13.04 6.92
C ASP A 222 -7.17 11.73 6.58
N GLY A 223 -7.54 10.99 7.61
CA GLY A 223 -8.43 9.84 7.49
C GLY A 223 -9.85 10.24 7.11
N ALA A 224 -10.66 9.23 6.85
CA ALA A 224 -12.06 9.44 6.49
C ALA A 224 -12.82 10.18 7.59
N ARG A 225 -13.61 11.17 7.20
CA ARG A 225 -14.43 11.98 8.11
C ARG A 225 -15.76 12.36 7.49
N ILE A 226 -16.74 12.65 8.32
CA ILE A 226 -18.02 13.19 7.89
C ILE A 226 -17.83 14.70 7.68
N LEU A 227 -18.24 15.20 6.52
CA LEU A 227 -18.22 16.63 6.20
C LEU A 227 -19.58 17.24 6.52
N GLY A 228 -19.61 18.29 7.34
CA GLY A 228 -20.79 19.14 7.52
C GLY A 228 -21.74 18.72 8.65
N SER A 229 -21.23 18.14 9.72
CA SER A 229 -21.95 18.07 11.01
C SER A 229 -21.69 19.30 11.87
#